data_3dd16cda9759ff733e093b41ea68e2be
#
_entry.id   3dd16cda9759ff733e093b41ea68e2be
#
_cell.length_a   1.000
_cell.length_b   1.000
_cell.length_c   1.000
_cell.angle_alpha   90.00
_cell.angle_beta   90.00
_cell.angle_gamma   90.00
#
_symmetry.space_group_name_H-M   'P 1'
#
loop_
_entity.id
_entity.type
_entity.pdbx_description
1 polymer ?
#
loop_
_entity_poly.entity_id
_entity_poly.type
_entity_poly.pdbx_seq_one_letter_code
_entity_poly.pdbx_strand_id
1 'polypeptide(L)'
;DDETRMALQESVDALKKKCIFLKKHDIQKVKDLIESFGYTYYVADGEADELCALFVRSKRAWACMSEDMDMFVYGVSRVLRYFNIIQNNVVLYDTQKILKAIGITTQNFIELCIMTGSDYTRENTTDIYTLFTVYKNYSLSLLSKNLSFRKWLKCNQSNHSVKIMDDETFHGVRNLFVRENEENIKILQ
;
A
#
# COMPACT_ATOMS: atom_id res chain seq x y z
N ASP A 1 -37.36 -20.39 10.01
CA ASP A 1 -38.25 -19.30 10.39
C ASP A 1 -38.42 -18.37 9.18
N ASP A 2 -39.60 -18.40 8.53
CA ASP A 2 -39.82 -17.71 7.26
C ASP A 2 -39.67 -16.17 7.39
N GLU A 3 -40.08 -15.60 8.52
CA GLU A 3 -39.89 -14.16 8.79
C GLU A 3 -38.40 -13.75 8.85
N THR A 4 -37.58 -14.55 9.49
CA THR A 4 -36.12 -14.29 9.55
C THR A 4 -35.47 -14.38 8.17
N ARG A 5 -35.95 -15.31 7.35
CA ARG A 5 -35.44 -15.48 5.97
C ARG A 5 -35.87 -14.33 5.07
N MET A 6 -37.09 -13.83 5.19
CA MET A 6 -37.56 -12.65 4.45
C MET A 6 -36.78 -11.39 4.85
N ALA A 7 -36.61 -11.14 6.15
CA ALA A 7 -35.83 -10.00 6.63
C ALA A 7 -34.34 -10.05 6.18
N LEU A 8 -33.75 -11.26 6.15
CA LEU A 8 -32.40 -11.45 5.62
C LEU A 8 -32.34 -11.16 4.11
N GLN A 9 -33.31 -11.63 3.36
CA GLN A 9 -33.39 -11.40 1.91
C GLN A 9 -33.55 -9.91 1.58
N GLU A 10 -34.41 -9.19 2.30
CA GLU A 10 -34.55 -7.73 2.16
C GLU A 10 -33.25 -6.99 2.46
N SER A 11 -32.52 -7.41 3.51
CA SER A 11 -31.22 -6.84 3.86
C SER A 11 -30.17 -7.09 2.77
N VAL A 12 -30.14 -8.30 2.21
CA VAL A 12 -29.26 -8.65 1.08
C VAL A 12 -29.59 -7.83 -0.15
N ASP A 13 -30.85 -7.66 -0.48
CA ASP A 13 -31.26 -6.89 -1.65
C ASP A 13 -31.01 -5.37 -1.47
N ALA A 14 -31.13 -4.86 -0.25
CA ALA A 14 -30.72 -3.50 0.09
C ALA A 14 -29.20 -3.29 -0.05
N LEU A 15 -28.40 -4.28 0.37
CA LEU A 15 -26.94 -4.27 0.21
C LEU A 15 -26.55 -4.38 -1.27
N LYS A 16 -27.18 -5.27 -2.04
CA LYS A 16 -26.94 -5.40 -3.50
C LYS A 16 -27.20 -4.10 -4.26
N LYS A 17 -28.24 -3.35 -3.88
CA LYS A 17 -28.54 -2.03 -4.47
C LYS A 17 -27.44 -0.98 -4.21
N LYS A 18 -26.67 -1.14 -3.12
CA LYS A 18 -25.53 -0.27 -2.78
C LYS A 18 -24.24 -0.71 -3.44
N CYS A 19 -24.15 -1.95 -3.95
CA CYS A 19 -22.97 -2.45 -4.63
C CYS A 19 -22.96 -1.99 -6.08
N ILE A 20 -21.95 -1.22 -6.44
CA ILE A 20 -21.67 -0.85 -7.83
C ILE A 20 -20.73 -1.89 -8.41
N PHE A 21 -21.20 -2.66 -9.39
CA PHE A 21 -20.37 -3.62 -10.12
C PHE A 21 -19.85 -2.95 -11.40
N LEU A 22 -18.55 -2.66 -11.42
CA LEU A 22 -17.88 -2.18 -12.62
C LEU A 22 -17.78 -3.28 -13.66
N LYS A 23 -18.30 -3.03 -14.85
CA LYS A 23 -18.22 -3.94 -16.00
C LYS A 23 -17.11 -3.48 -16.95
N LYS A 24 -16.62 -4.39 -17.79
CA LYS A 24 -15.58 -4.06 -18.77
C LYS A 24 -15.95 -2.86 -19.67
N HIS A 25 -17.22 -2.72 -20.04
CA HIS A 25 -17.67 -1.59 -20.87
C HIS A 25 -17.64 -0.25 -20.12
N ASP A 26 -17.78 -0.25 -18.79
CA ASP A 26 -17.68 0.98 -17.98
C ASP A 26 -16.23 1.46 -17.95
N ILE A 27 -15.27 0.52 -17.82
CA ILE A 27 -13.83 0.81 -17.93
C ILE A 27 -13.52 1.36 -19.33
N GLN A 28 -14.06 0.76 -20.40
CA GLN A 28 -13.83 1.25 -21.75
C GLN A 28 -14.38 2.67 -21.95
N LYS A 29 -15.58 2.97 -21.45
CA LYS A 29 -16.12 4.33 -21.50
C LYS A 29 -15.24 5.37 -20.81
N VAL A 30 -14.62 5.00 -19.68
CA VAL A 30 -13.67 5.89 -18.99
C VAL A 30 -12.42 6.11 -19.83
N LYS A 31 -11.90 5.07 -20.48
CA LYS A 31 -10.76 5.19 -21.40
C LYS A 31 -11.08 6.12 -22.58
N ASP A 32 -12.22 5.90 -23.23
CA ASP A 32 -12.69 6.73 -24.35
C ASP A 32 -12.86 8.20 -23.92
N LEU A 33 -13.36 8.42 -22.69
CA LEU A 33 -13.49 9.75 -22.12
C LEU A 33 -12.11 10.42 -21.91
N ILE A 34 -11.15 9.70 -21.34
CA ILE A 34 -9.78 10.19 -21.11
C ILE A 34 -9.16 10.63 -22.46
N GLU A 35 -9.27 9.78 -23.49
CA GLU A 35 -8.78 10.08 -24.84
C GLU A 35 -9.49 11.27 -25.48
N SER A 36 -10.82 11.41 -25.30
CA SER A 36 -11.59 12.52 -25.84
C SER A 36 -11.19 13.88 -25.26
N PHE A 37 -10.65 13.89 -24.04
CA PHE A 37 -10.06 15.09 -23.42
C PHE A 37 -8.58 15.30 -23.78
N GLY A 38 -8.01 14.47 -24.66
CA GLY A 38 -6.62 14.58 -25.08
C GLY A 38 -5.59 14.06 -24.07
N TYR A 39 -6.03 13.29 -23.07
CA TYR A 39 -5.16 12.62 -22.12
C TYR A 39 -4.87 11.18 -22.57
N THR A 40 -3.81 10.63 -22.06
CA THR A 40 -3.44 9.24 -22.29
C THR A 40 -3.65 8.38 -21.04
N TYR A 41 -3.80 7.09 -21.23
CA TYR A 41 -3.81 6.10 -20.15
C TYR A 41 -2.81 4.97 -20.48
N TYR A 42 -2.41 4.25 -19.45
CA TYR A 42 -1.57 3.07 -19.58
C TYR A 42 -2.27 1.87 -18.93
N VAL A 43 -2.06 0.70 -19.52
CA VAL A 43 -2.52 -0.56 -18.95
C VAL A 43 -1.31 -1.22 -18.33
N ALA A 44 -1.35 -1.44 -17.02
CA ALA A 44 -0.28 -2.11 -16.31
C ALA A 44 -0.26 -3.61 -16.67
N ASP A 45 0.94 -4.17 -16.74
CA ASP A 45 1.14 -5.61 -16.72
C ASP A 45 1.26 -6.06 -15.25
N GLY A 46 0.15 -6.48 -14.67
CA GLY A 46 0.02 -6.78 -13.23
C GLY A 46 -0.69 -5.67 -12.45
N GLU A 47 -0.17 -5.34 -11.28
CA GLU A 47 -0.78 -4.35 -10.38
C GLU A 47 -0.58 -2.92 -10.90
N ALA A 48 -1.68 -2.18 -11.02
CA ALA A 48 -1.64 -0.79 -11.47
C ALA A 48 -0.89 0.13 -10.49
N ASP A 49 -0.91 -0.21 -9.20
CA ASP A 49 -0.25 0.55 -8.15
C ASP A 49 1.27 0.56 -8.29
N GLU A 50 1.85 -0.57 -8.72
CA GLU A 50 3.28 -0.65 -9.05
C GLU A 50 3.64 0.33 -10.17
N LEU A 51 2.85 0.34 -11.26
CA LEU A 51 3.08 1.24 -12.39
C LEU A 51 2.92 2.71 -11.97
N CYS A 52 1.90 3.05 -11.20
CA CYS A 52 1.69 4.39 -10.65
C CYS A 52 2.88 4.84 -9.79
N ALA A 53 3.37 3.96 -8.92
CA ALA A 53 4.53 4.22 -8.10
C ALA A 53 5.79 4.46 -8.95
N LEU A 54 5.99 3.66 -10.00
CA LEU A 54 7.10 3.77 -10.92
C LEU A 54 7.10 5.13 -11.66
N PHE A 55 5.92 5.61 -12.11
CA PHE A 55 5.80 6.95 -12.72
C PHE A 55 6.22 8.07 -11.77
N VAL A 56 5.85 8.01 -10.49
CA VAL A 56 6.25 9.03 -9.51
C VAL A 56 7.73 8.92 -9.15
N ARG A 57 8.25 7.70 -8.94
CA ARG A 57 9.67 7.47 -8.62
C ARG A 57 10.60 7.89 -9.75
N SER A 58 10.20 7.65 -11.00
CA SER A 58 10.93 8.10 -12.21
C SER A 58 10.74 9.58 -12.53
N LYS A 59 9.98 10.33 -11.69
CA LYS A 59 9.68 11.76 -11.87
C LYS A 59 8.87 12.10 -13.14
N ARG A 60 8.20 11.11 -13.74
CA ARG A 60 7.27 11.32 -14.86
C ARG A 60 5.89 11.78 -14.40
N ALA A 61 5.54 11.47 -13.15
CA ALA A 61 4.40 12.03 -12.45
C ALA A 61 4.85 12.77 -11.19
N TRP A 62 4.14 13.85 -10.84
CA TRP A 62 4.44 14.62 -9.64
C TRP A 62 3.93 13.96 -8.37
N ALA A 63 2.76 13.31 -8.44
CA ALA A 63 2.12 12.59 -7.35
C ALA A 63 1.29 11.43 -7.91
N CYS A 64 0.93 10.48 -7.06
CA CYS A 64 -0.09 9.48 -7.34
C CYS A 64 -1.36 9.83 -6.55
N MET A 65 -2.53 9.73 -7.18
CA MET A 65 -3.81 9.83 -6.50
C MET A 65 -4.38 8.42 -6.32
N SER A 66 -4.39 7.96 -5.09
CA SER A 66 -4.90 6.64 -4.72
C SER A 66 -5.37 6.63 -3.27
N GLU A 67 -6.43 5.89 -3.00
CA GLU A 67 -6.86 5.60 -1.61
C GLU A 67 -6.12 4.40 -1.03
N ASP A 68 -5.30 3.71 -1.82
CA ASP A 68 -4.51 2.59 -1.34
C ASP A 68 -3.32 3.05 -0.50
N MET A 69 -3.17 2.43 0.67
CA MET A 69 -2.06 2.72 1.59
C MET A 69 -0.74 2.10 1.12
N ASP A 70 -0.78 1.08 0.27
CA ASP A 70 0.40 0.41 -0.25
C ASP A 70 1.26 1.34 -1.12
N MET A 71 0.68 2.45 -1.62
CA MET A 71 1.43 3.51 -2.30
C MET A 71 2.64 4.00 -1.49
N PHE A 72 2.51 4.08 -0.17
CA PHE A 72 3.62 4.48 0.70
C PHE A 72 4.71 3.40 0.77
N VAL A 73 4.33 2.13 0.72
CA VAL A 73 5.25 0.98 0.74
C VAL A 73 5.97 0.84 -0.60
N TYR A 74 5.28 1.13 -1.72
CA TYR A 74 5.90 1.25 -3.05
C TYR A 74 6.85 2.45 -3.17
N GLY A 75 6.96 3.29 -2.15
CA GLY A 75 7.91 4.40 -2.10
C GLY A 75 7.47 5.64 -2.89
N VAL A 76 6.17 5.82 -3.11
CA VAL A 76 5.62 7.02 -3.74
C VAL A 76 5.92 8.23 -2.86
N SER A 77 6.59 9.24 -3.41
CA SER A 77 7.01 10.42 -2.65
C SER A 77 5.86 11.36 -2.29
N ARG A 78 4.82 11.42 -3.12
CA ARG A 78 3.62 12.24 -2.91
C ARG A 78 2.38 11.45 -3.26
N VAL A 79 1.51 11.26 -2.27
CA VAL A 79 0.22 10.58 -2.43
C VAL A 79 -0.91 11.57 -2.17
N LEU A 80 -1.86 11.66 -3.10
CA LEU A 80 -3.06 12.45 -2.98
C LEU A 80 -4.21 11.52 -2.58
N ARG A 81 -4.89 11.84 -1.48
CA ARG A 81 -6.00 11.03 -0.94
C ARG A 81 -7.19 11.90 -0.57
N TYR A 82 -8.32 11.27 -0.37
CA TYR A 82 -9.57 11.93 0.03
C TYR A 82 -9.99 13.03 -0.95
N PHE A 83 -9.86 12.72 -2.25
CA PHE A 83 -10.30 13.65 -3.27
C PHE A 83 -11.83 13.86 -3.19
N ASN A 84 -12.24 15.10 -2.93
CA ASN A 84 -13.64 15.48 -2.82
C ASN A 84 -13.99 16.50 -3.89
N ILE A 85 -14.75 16.05 -4.88
CA ILE A 85 -15.18 16.91 -6.02
C ILE A 85 -16.09 18.04 -5.54
N ILE A 86 -16.99 17.77 -4.57
CA ILE A 86 -17.97 18.75 -4.10
C ILE A 86 -17.27 19.88 -3.33
N GLN A 87 -16.32 19.54 -2.48
CA GLN A 87 -15.56 20.51 -1.69
C GLN A 87 -14.32 21.04 -2.44
N ASN A 88 -14.01 20.46 -3.59
CA ASN A 88 -12.88 20.80 -4.43
C ASN A 88 -11.54 20.78 -3.65
N ASN A 89 -11.35 19.74 -2.85
CA ASN A 89 -10.15 19.56 -2.03
C ASN A 89 -9.59 18.13 -2.16
N VAL A 90 -8.34 18.01 -1.78
CA VAL A 90 -7.59 16.75 -1.71
C VAL A 90 -6.52 16.86 -0.62
N VAL A 91 -6.18 15.75 0.03
CA VAL A 91 -5.13 15.72 1.05
C VAL A 91 -3.83 15.22 0.42
N LEU A 92 -2.79 16.04 0.52
CA LEU A 92 -1.44 15.66 0.06
C LEU A 92 -0.64 15.07 1.23
N TYR A 93 -0.14 13.86 1.02
CA TYR A 93 0.83 13.19 1.88
C TYR A 93 2.22 13.25 1.25
N ASP A 94 3.15 13.92 1.91
CA ASP A 94 4.57 13.93 1.56
C ASP A 94 5.29 12.85 2.35
N THR A 95 5.52 11.70 1.73
CA THR A 95 6.07 10.50 2.39
C THR A 95 7.39 10.77 3.07
N GLN A 96 8.29 11.53 2.42
CA GLN A 96 9.61 11.81 2.99
C GLN A 96 9.53 12.70 4.24
N LYS A 97 8.64 13.69 4.22
CA LYS A 97 8.40 14.53 5.41
C LYS A 97 7.81 13.74 6.56
N ILE A 98 6.85 12.84 6.27
CA ILE A 98 6.25 11.95 7.25
C ILE A 98 7.32 11.06 7.88
N LEU A 99 8.10 10.34 7.07
CA LEU A 99 9.14 9.44 7.56
C LEU A 99 10.18 10.16 8.40
N LYS A 100 10.58 11.37 7.98
CA LYS A 100 11.49 12.23 8.74
C LYS A 100 10.88 12.64 10.09
N ALA A 101 9.60 13.03 10.12
CA ALA A 101 8.92 13.45 11.33
C ALA A 101 8.79 12.33 12.37
N ILE A 102 8.58 11.10 11.92
CA ILE A 102 8.49 9.92 12.81
C ILE A 102 9.85 9.26 13.07
N GLY A 103 10.92 9.73 12.45
CA GLY A 103 12.29 9.24 12.67
C GLY A 103 12.56 7.84 12.10
N ILE A 104 11.92 7.48 10.97
CA ILE A 104 12.07 6.17 10.34
C ILE A 104 12.70 6.34 8.94
N THR A 105 13.63 5.44 8.60
CA THR A 105 14.13 5.34 7.22
C THR A 105 13.11 4.64 6.32
N THR A 106 13.12 4.92 5.02
CA THR A 106 12.26 4.24 4.05
C THR A 106 12.40 2.72 4.13
N GLN A 107 13.61 2.21 4.26
CA GLN A 107 13.88 0.77 4.39
C GLN A 107 13.17 0.16 5.61
N ASN A 108 13.33 0.78 6.79
CA ASN A 108 12.71 0.29 8.01
C ASN A 108 11.19 0.44 7.98
N PHE A 109 10.68 1.48 7.31
CA PHE A 109 9.25 1.65 7.10
C PHE A 109 8.65 0.50 6.28
N ILE A 110 9.27 0.13 5.16
CA ILE A 110 8.87 -1.02 4.34
C ILE A 110 8.89 -2.30 5.17
N GLU A 111 9.97 -2.55 5.94
CA GLU A 111 10.07 -3.72 6.82
C GLU A 111 8.94 -3.76 7.86
N LEU A 112 8.62 -2.63 8.49
CA LEU A 112 7.51 -2.51 9.43
C LEU A 112 6.17 -2.84 8.75
N CYS A 113 5.88 -2.24 7.61
CA CYS A 113 4.62 -2.46 6.89
C CYS A 113 4.44 -3.94 6.49
N ILE A 114 5.49 -4.59 5.98
CA ILE A 114 5.43 -6.02 5.64
C ILE A 114 5.13 -6.87 6.89
N MET A 115 5.72 -6.54 8.04
CA MET A 115 5.54 -7.28 9.29
C MET A 115 4.18 -7.02 9.96
N THR A 116 3.53 -5.89 9.69
CA THR A 116 2.15 -5.64 10.14
C THR A 116 1.11 -6.43 9.35
N GLY A 117 1.49 -6.93 8.20
CA GLY A 117 0.64 -7.64 7.26
C GLY A 117 0.25 -6.79 6.06
N SER A 118 0.10 -7.45 4.96
CA SER A 118 -0.42 -6.93 3.70
C SER A 118 -1.46 -7.90 3.17
N ASP A 119 -2.08 -7.58 2.05
CA ASP A 119 -2.98 -8.50 1.35
C ASP A 119 -2.31 -9.83 0.98
N TYR A 120 -0.97 -9.84 0.93
CA TYR A 120 -0.14 -11.02 0.67
C TYR A 120 0.20 -11.84 1.91
N THR A 121 -0.04 -11.31 3.14
CA THR A 121 0.37 -11.94 4.40
C THR A 121 -0.71 -11.81 5.47
N ARG A 122 -1.80 -12.55 5.34
CA ARG A 122 -2.93 -12.49 6.29
C ARG A 122 -2.68 -13.21 7.62
N GLU A 123 -1.75 -14.16 7.63
CA GLU A 123 -1.39 -14.94 8.82
C GLU A 123 -0.10 -14.41 9.45
N ASN A 124 0.02 -14.51 10.77
CA ASN A 124 1.22 -14.13 11.53
C ASN A 124 1.60 -12.65 11.53
N THR A 125 0.62 -11.76 11.60
CA THR A 125 0.85 -10.32 11.69
C THR A 125 0.97 -9.84 13.13
N THR A 126 1.74 -8.77 13.32
CA THR A 126 1.80 -8.03 14.57
C THR A 126 1.23 -6.64 14.35
N ASP A 127 0.44 -6.13 15.29
CA ASP A 127 -0.13 -4.80 15.13
C ASP A 127 0.95 -3.70 15.03
N ILE A 128 0.60 -2.63 14.29
CA ILE A 128 1.54 -1.55 13.97
C ILE A 128 2.07 -0.82 15.21
N TYR A 129 1.26 -0.66 16.26
CA TYR A 129 1.66 0.06 17.46
C TYR A 129 2.69 -0.71 18.25
N THR A 130 2.52 -2.03 18.38
CA THR A 130 3.48 -2.94 18.99
C THR A 130 4.80 -2.91 18.23
N LEU A 131 4.77 -3.07 16.90
CA LEU A 131 5.97 -3.01 16.05
C LEU A 131 6.67 -1.67 16.13
N PHE A 132 5.92 -0.57 16.14
CA PHE A 132 6.49 0.76 16.24
C PHE A 132 7.16 1.00 17.60
N THR A 133 6.57 0.49 18.68
CA THR A 133 7.16 0.56 20.02
C THR A 133 8.48 -0.21 20.08
N VAL A 134 8.51 -1.40 19.50
CA VAL A 134 9.73 -2.21 19.41
C VAL A 134 10.78 -1.55 18.51
N TYR A 135 10.35 -0.92 17.41
CA TYR A 135 11.23 -0.16 16.54
C TYR A 135 11.91 1.01 17.27
N LYS A 136 11.20 1.72 18.15
CA LYS A 136 11.80 2.77 18.98
C LYS A 136 12.94 2.22 19.85
N ASN A 137 12.76 1.06 20.45
CA ASN A 137 13.80 0.41 21.24
C ASN A 137 15.02 0.04 20.37
N TYR A 138 14.76 -0.48 19.15
CA TYR A 138 15.83 -0.73 18.19
C TYR A 138 16.57 0.57 17.83
N SER A 139 15.86 1.65 17.53
CA SER A 139 16.47 2.92 17.11
C SER A 139 17.38 3.54 18.18
N LEU A 140 17.11 3.28 19.45
CA LEU A 140 17.91 3.70 20.60
C LEU A 140 19.10 2.76 20.87
N SER A 141 19.11 1.57 20.27
CA SER A 141 20.18 0.61 20.48
C SER A 141 21.45 0.97 19.69
N LEU A 142 22.61 0.69 20.23
CA LEU A 142 23.90 0.85 19.52
C LEU A 142 23.99 -0.05 18.28
N LEU A 143 23.22 -1.14 18.25
CA LEU A 143 23.20 -2.11 17.16
C LEU A 143 22.42 -1.62 15.94
N SER A 144 21.59 -0.58 16.09
CA SER A 144 20.82 0.00 14.98
C SER A 144 21.69 0.55 13.84
N LYS A 145 22.95 0.85 14.13
CA LYS A 145 23.91 1.33 13.12
C LYS A 145 24.44 0.19 12.22
N ASN A 146 24.41 -1.06 12.69
CA ASN A 146 25.09 -2.18 12.04
C ASN A 146 24.14 -3.31 11.61
N LEU A 147 22.93 -3.34 12.14
CA LEU A 147 21.93 -4.38 11.86
C LEU A 147 20.66 -3.73 11.33
N SER A 148 20.00 -4.35 10.35
CA SER A 148 18.64 -3.98 9.99
C SER A 148 17.69 -4.26 11.14
N PHE A 149 16.55 -3.57 11.18
CA PHE A 149 15.54 -3.75 12.22
C PHE A 149 15.11 -5.22 12.34
N ARG A 150 14.84 -5.89 11.23
CA ARG A 150 14.45 -7.30 11.21
C ARG A 150 15.53 -8.24 11.77
N LYS A 151 16.80 -8.02 11.43
CA LYS A 151 17.91 -8.81 11.99
C LYS A 151 18.04 -8.59 13.49
N TRP A 152 17.97 -7.35 13.93
CA TRP A 152 18.00 -7.03 15.36
C TRP A 152 16.84 -7.68 16.11
N LEU A 153 15.62 -7.65 15.54
CA LEU A 153 14.43 -8.26 16.12
C LEU A 153 14.58 -9.76 16.28
N LYS A 154 15.14 -10.47 15.30
CA LYS A 154 15.42 -11.91 15.39
C LYS A 154 16.37 -12.23 16.56
N CYS A 155 17.40 -11.40 16.77
CA CYS A 155 18.34 -11.60 17.88
C CYS A 155 17.72 -11.29 19.26
N ASN A 156 16.62 -10.53 19.31
CA ASN A 156 15.97 -10.09 20.55
C ASN A 156 14.53 -10.62 20.70
N GLN A 157 14.18 -11.69 19.98
CA GLN A 157 12.81 -12.20 19.91
C GLN A 157 12.24 -12.58 21.28
N SER A 158 13.05 -13.12 22.19
CA SER A 158 12.63 -13.48 23.54
C SER A 158 12.14 -12.31 24.38
N ASN A 159 12.52 -11.09 24.02
CA ASN A 159 12.21 -9.88 24.77
C ASN A 159 10.96 -9.15 24.24
N HIS A 160 10.37 -9.61 23.14
CA HIS A 160 9.29 -8.92 22.45
C HIS A 160 8.22 -9.90 21.98
N SER A 161 6.93 -9.57 22.22
CA SER A 161 5.78 -10.36 21.76
C SER A 161 5.48 -10.10 20.28
N VAL A 162 6.50 -10.12 19.42
CA VAL A 162 6.39 -9.88 17.99
C VAL A 162 6.50 -11.19 17.23
N LYS A 163 5.53 -11.47 16.39
CA LYS A 163 5.63 -12.58 15.45
C LYS A 163 6.58 -12.22 14.32
N ILE A 164 7.57 -13.03 14.09
CA ILE A 164 8.55 -12.83 13.03
C ILE A 164 8.21 -13.77 11.88
N MET A 165 7.89 -13.17 10.75
CA MET A 165 7.69 -13.88 9.49
C MET A 165 8.98 -14.60 9.07
N ASP A 166 8.90 -15.78 8.47
CA ASP A 166 10.04 -16.47 7.89
C ASP A 166 10.73 -15.63 6.80
N ASP A 167 11.96 -16.01 6.45
CA ASP A 167 12.76 -15.22 5.52
C ASP A 167 12.25 -15.31 4.09
N GLU A 168 11.77 -16.47 3.68
CA GLU A 168 11.28 -16.70 2.32
C GLU A 168 10.03 -15.85 2.04
N THR A 169 9.04 -15.94 2.91
CA THR A 169 7.81 -15.14 2.84
C THR A 169 8.12 -13.64 2.91
N PHE A 170 8.98 -13.22 3.84
CA PHE A 170 9.35 -11.80 3.97
C PHE A 170 10.02 -11.26 2.70
N HIS A 171 10.99 -11.99 2.15
CA HIS A 171 11.68 -11.55 0.93
C HIS A 171 10.78 -11.62 -0.29
N GLY A 172 9.89 -12.61 -0.36
CA GLY A 172 8.88 -12.69 -1.40
C GLY A 172 8.01 -11.44 -1.43
N VAL A 173 7.39 -11.10 -0.30
CA VAL A 173 6.53 -9.91 -0.18
C VAL A 173 7.31 -8.62 -0.39
N ARG A 174 8.51 -8.50 0.18
CA ARG A 174 9.37 -7.33 -0.04
C ARG A 174 9.68 -7.10 -1.50
N ASN A 175 9.92 -8.17 -2.25
CA ASN A 175 10.20 -8.07 -3.67
C ASN A 175 9.01 -7.53 -4.47
N LEU A 176 7.77 -7.80 -4.06
CA LEU A 176 6.58 -7.21 -4.71
C LEU A 176 6.58 -5.68 -4.63
N PHE A 177 7.07 -5.11 -3.53
CA PHE A 177 7.10 -3.65 -3.34
C PHE A 177 8.36 -2.96 -3.87
N VAL A 178 9.47 -3.69 -3.98
CA VAL A 178 10.79 -3.09 -4.28
C VAL A 178 11.27 -3.41 -5.69
N ARG A 179 10.92 -4.58 -6.22
CA ARG A 179 11.30 -5.00 -7.56
C ARG A 179 10.43 -4.29 -8.59
N GLU A 180 11.06 -3.74 -9.61
CA GLU A 180 10.36 -3.13 -10.73
C GLU A 180 10.06 -4.20 -11.78
N ASN A 181 8.81 -4.23 -12.26
CA ASN A 181 8.41 -5.11 -13.35
C ASN A 181 9.05 -4.61 -14.66
N GLU A 182 9.75 -5.49 -15.38
CA GLU A 182 10.45 -5.13 -16.62
C GLU A 182 9.51 -4.61 -17.70
N GLU A 183 8.28 -5.14 -17.80
CA GLU A 183 7.29 -4.66 -18.75
C GLU A 183 6.82 -3.25 -18.41
N ASN A 184 6.61 -2.95 -17.11
CA ASN A 184 6.28 -1.61 -16.68
C ASN A 184 7.43 -0.62 -16.92
N ILE A 185 8.69 -1.06 -16.86
CA ILE A 185 9.84 -0.21 -17.21
C ILE A 185 9.81 0.15 -18.70
N LYS A 186 9.43 -0.75 -19.58
CA LYS A 186 9.31 -0.47 -21.02
C LYS A 186 8.30 0.62 -21.34
N ILE A 187 7.24 0.75 -20.55
CA ILE A 187 6.24 1.83 -20.68
C ILE A 187 6.88 3.21 -20.45
N LEU A 188 7.96 3.26 -19.69
CA LEU A 188 8.67 4.51 -19.40
C LEU A 188 9.70 4.90 -20.47
N GLN A 189 10.02 4.03 -21.40
CA GLN A 189 10.95 4.31 -22.49
C GLN A 189 10.22 4.98 -23.66
#